data_04abc51ab8289cc64d8ff96a089b84c7
#
_entry.id   04abc51ab8289cc64d8ff96a089b84c7
#
_cell.length_a   1.000
_cell.length_b   1.000
_cell.length_c   1.000
_cell.angle_alpha   90.00
_cell.angle_beta   90.00
_cell.angle_gamma   90.00
#
_symmetry.space_group_name_H-M   'P 1'
#
loop_
_entity.id
_entity.type
_entity.pdbx_description
1 polymer ?
#
loop_
_entity_poly.entity_id
_entity_poly.type
_entity_poly.pdbx_seq_one_letter_code
_entity_poly.pdbx_strand_id
1 'polypeptide(L)'
;MKKVSIQEPLKHYQWGDGCDGWNFVNETSLSVKQERMPAGAAETLHYHRYAQQFFFILKGSATFEIDTEMLMVNEQEGIHINAGQKHRIINHTGSEIEFILASQPSTVNDRVNI
;
A
#
# COMPACT_ATOMS: atom_id res chain seq x y z
N MET A 1 17.51 19.40 -6.54
CA MET A 1 17.04 18.65 -5.37
C MET A 1 15.61 19.08 -5.03
N LYS A 2 14.70 18.14 -4.84
CA LYS A 2 13.28 18.43 -4.63
C LYS A 2 12.73 17.57 -3.50
N LYS A 3 12.06 18.17 -2.52
CA LYS A 3 11.31 17.41 -1.52
C LYS A 3 9.87 17.20 -2.02
N VAL A 4 9.26 16.11 -1.56
CA VAL A 4 7.90 15.74 -1.90
C VAL A 4 7.04 15.59 -0.66
N SER A 5 5.73 15.76 -0.83
CA SER A 5 4.73 15.57 0.23
C SER A 5 3.38 15.28 -0.42
N ILE A 6 2.34 15.04 0.38
CA ILE A 6 1.00 14.86 -0.17
C ILE A 6 0.46 16.15 -0.79
N GLN A 7 0.96 17.33 -0.40
CA GLN A 7 0.61 18.60 -1.04
C GLN A 7 1.38 18.82 -2.34
N GLU A 8 2.60 18.27 -2.45
CA GLU A 8 3.45 18.38 -3.63
C GLU A 8 4.05 17.02 -4.01
N PRO A 9 3.21 16.06 -4.43
CA PRO A 9 3.70 14.74 -4.83
C PRO A 9 4.26 14.78 -6.26
N LEU A 10 4.92 13.70 -6.69
CA LEU A 10 5.21 13.50 -8.10
C LEU A 10 3.91 13.32 -8.88
N LYS A 11 2.96 12.58 -8.30
CA LYS A 11 1.66 12.34 -8.89
C LYS A 11 0.65 12.00 -7.79
N HIS A 12 -0.55 12.57 -7.87
CA HIS A 12 -1.71 12.14 -7.09
C HIS A 12 -2.55 11.22 -7.96
N TYR A 13 -3.04 10.13 -7.40
CA TYR A 13 -3.90 9.18 -8.11
C TYR A 13 -5.00 8.66 -7.19
N GLN A 14 -6.05 8.15 -7.80
CA GLN A 14 -7.12 7.45 -7.09
C GLN A 14 -7.01 5.96 -7.41
N TRP A 15 -7.39 5.13 -6.45
CA TRP A 15 -7.39 3.68 -6.61
C TRP A 15 -8.50 3.07 -5.76
N GLY A 16 -8.83 1.81 -6.05
CA GLY A 16 -9.85 1.09 -5.30
C GLY A 16 -11.17 1.87 -5.22
N ASP A 17 -11.86 1.68 -4.10
CA ASP A 17 -13.14 2.33 -3.84
C ASP A 17 -12.93 3.54 -2.92
N GLY A 18 -12.76 4.71 -3.50
CA GLY A 18 -12.59 5.97 -2.78
C GLY A 18 -11.22 6.14 -2.13
N CYS A 19 -10.22 5.41 -2.56
CA CYS A 19 -8.87 5.49 -2.02
C CYS A 19 -8.02 6.49 -2.80
N ASP A 20 -7.07 7.13 -2.11
CA ASP A 20 -6.12 8.06 -2.70
C ASP A 20 -4.69 7.56 -2.55
N GLY A 21 -3.82 8.01 -3.44
CA GLY A 21 -2.40 7.76 -3.36
C GLY A 21 -1.58 8.91 -3.90
N TRP A 22 -0.35 9.03 -3.40
CA TRP A 22 0.61 10.06 -3.78
C TRP A 22 1.97 9.41 -4.00
N ASN A 23 2.50 9.56 -5.21
CA ASN A 23 3.83 9.04 -5.55
C ASN A 23 4.91 9.97 -5.03
N PHE A 24 5.90 9.43 -4.33
CA PHE A 24 7.07 10.16 -3.84
C PHE A 24 8.36 9.74 -4.53
N VAL A 25 8.51 8.46 -4.86
CA VAL A 25 9.57 7.93 -5.71
C VAL A 25 8.89 7.03 -6.75
N ASN A 26 9.18 7.28 -8.02
CA ASN A 26 8.52 6.56 -9.10
C ASN A 26 9.55 6.11 -10.14
N GLU A 27 10.39 5.17 -9.76
CA GLU A 27 11.42 4.58 -10.60
C GLU A 27 11.10 3.12 -10.88
N THR A 28 11.68 2.54 -11.93
CA THR A 28 11.47 1.12 -12.24
C THR A 28 12.03 0.22 -11.14
N SER A 29 13.09 0.63 -10.46
CA SER A 29 13.76 -0.12 -9.40
C SER A 29 13.16 0.08 -8.01
N LEU A 30 12.40 1.16 -7.83
CA LEU A 30 11.86 1.54 -6.52
C LEU A 30 10.65 2.45 -6.69
N SER A 31 9.60 2.16 -5.97
CA SER A 31 8.44 3.05 -5.87
C SER A 31 8.13 3.28 -4.38
N VAL A 32 7.89 4.53 -4.01
CA VAL A 32 7.46 4.89 -2.65
C VAL A 32 6.24 5.78 -2.77
N LYS A 33 5.18 5.40 -2.07
CA LYS A 33 3.88 6.06 -2.12
C LYS A 33 3.35 6.25 -0.71
N GLN A 34 2.55 7.30 -0.52
CA GLN A 34 1.64 7.36 0.62
C GLN A 34 0.24 7.09 0.09
N GLU A 35 -0.54 6.30 0.81
CA GLU A 35 -1.91 5.97 0.42
C GLU A 35 -2.88 6.17 1.58
N ARG A 36 -4.15 6.40 1.24
CA ARG A 36 -5.24 6.60 2.18
C ARG A 36 -6.40 5.69 1.78
N MET A 37 -6.97 5.00 2.75
CA MET A 37 -8.18 4.18 2.55
C MET A 37 -9.28 4.67 3.49
N PRO A 38 -10.48 4.95 2.96
CA PRO A 38 -11.62 5.29 3.81
C PRO A 38 -12.08 4.08 4.62
N ALA A 39 -12.92 4.35 5.63
CA ALA A 39 -13.52 3.29 6.45
C ALA A 39 -14.22 2.25 5.59
N GLY A 40 -13.98 0.99 5.87
CA GLY A 40 -14.63 -0.14 5.20
C GLY A 40 -14.06 -0.52 3.84
N ALA A 41 -13.08 0.22 3.30
CA ALA A 41 -12.48 -0.11 2.01
C ALA A 41 -11.59 -1.35 2.11
N ALA A 42 -11.53 -2.11 1.03
CA ALA A 42 -10.70 -3.31 0.94
C ALA A 42 -10.09 -3.40 -0.45
N GLU A 43 -8.86 -3.85 -0.49
CA GLU A 43 -8.14 -4.11 -1.74
C GLU A 43 -8.51 -5.50 -2.26
N THR A 44 -8.44 -5.70 -3.58
CA THR A 44 -8.58 -7.01 -4.20
C THR A 44 -7.38 -7.89 -3.85
N LEU A 45 -7.62 -9.14 -3.49
CA LEU A 45 -6.57 -10.12 -3.24
C LEU A 45 -5.73 -10.30 -4.51
N HIS A 46 -4.41 -10.20 -4.37
CA HIS A 46 -3.47 -10.23 -5.49
C HIS A 46 -2.07 -10.64 -5.04
N TYR A 47 -1.17 -10.82 -6.00
CA TYR A 47 0.26 -10.97 -5.72
C TYR A 47 1.08 -10.26 -6.78
N HIS A 48 2.35 -10.00 -6.47
CA HIS A 48 3.35 -9.47 -7.40
C HIS A 48 4.39 -10.56 -7.64
N ARG A 49 4.79 -10.77 -8.89
CA ARG A 49 5.74 -11.84 -9.23
C ARG A 49 7.16 -11.49 -8.80
N TYR A 50 7.53 -10.23 -8.93
CA TYR A 50 8.92 -9.79 -8.77
C TYR A 50 9.09 -8.84 -7.58
N ALA A 51 8.10 -7.99 -7.33
CA ALA A 51 8.21 -6.95 -6.32
C ALA A 51 7.98 -7.49 -4.92
N GLN A 52 8.87 -7.12 -4.01
CA GLN A 52 8.59 -7.15 -2.58
C GLN A 52 8.04 -5.81 -2.15
N GLN A 53 7.28 -5.76 -1.07
CA GLN A 53 6.64 -4.54 -0.59
C GLN A 53 6.81 -4.39 0.91
N PHE A 54 6.85 -3.14 1.37
CA PHE A 54 6.83 -2.82 2.79
C PHE A 54 5.77 -1.75 3.02
N PHE A 55 4.85 -2.05 3.94
CA PHE A 55 3.81 -1.11 4.37
C PHE A 55 4.14 -0.62 5.77
N PHE A 56 3.99 0.68 6.01
CA PHE A 56 4.17 1.28 7.33
C PHE A 56 2.98 2.18 7.64
N ILE A 57 2.27 1.89 8.73
CA ILE A 57 1.02 2.56 9.07
C ILE A 57 1.31 3.88 9.76
N LEU A 58 0.84 4.98 9.16
CA LEU A 58 0.98 6.32 9.70
C LEU A 58 -0.19 6.70 10.59
N LYS A 59 -1.40 6.24 10.26
CA LYS A 59 -2.63 6.62 10.94
C LYS A 59 -3.62 5.46 10.89
N GLY A 60 -4.24 5.16 12.03
CA GLY A 60 -5.26 4.12 12.13
C GLY A 60 -4.67 2.72 12.25
N SER A 61 -5.49 1.72 11.98
CA SER A 61 -5.11 0.31 12.05
C SER A 61 -5.60 -0.39 10.80
N ALA A 62 -4.72 -1.13 10.15
CA ALA A 62 -5.01 -1.88 8.92
C ALA A 62 -4.99 -3.37 9.20
N THR A 63 -5.88 -4.12 8.54
CA THR A 63 -5.83 -5.58 8.55
C THR A 63 -5.20 -6.04 7.26
N PHE A 64 -4.21 -6.92 7.36
CA PHE A 64 -3.57 -7.57 6.23
C PHE A 64 -3.98 -9.03 6.17
N GLU A 65 -4.38 -9.47 4.99
CA GLU A 65 -4.49 -10.90 4.69
C GLU A 65 -3.28 -11.26 3.85
N ILE A 66 -2.48 -12.22 4.33
CA ILE A 66 -1.27 -12.68 3.64
C ILE A 66 -1.25 -14.20 3.71
N ASP A 67 -1.32 -14.86 2.56
CA ASP A 67 -1.29 -16.32 2.44
C ASP A 67 -2.29 -17.01 3.39
N THR A 68 -3.53 -16.52 3.44
CA THR A 68 -4.64 -17.00 4.27
C THR A 68 -4.58 -16.62 5.76
N GLU A 69 -3.50 -15.98 6.21
CA GLU A 69 -3.41 -15.47 7.58
C GLU A 69 -3.87 -14.01 7.65
N MET A 70 -4.49 -13.64 8.76
CA MET A 70 -4.96 -12.28 9.01
C MET A 70 -4.14 -11.67 10.14
N LEU A 71 -3.67 -10.43 9.94
CA LEU A 71 -2.87 -9.71 10.94
C LEU A 71 -3.28 -8.25 10.97
N MET A 72 -3.49 -7.72 12.17
CA MET A 72 -3.72 -6.29 12.35
C MET A 72 -2.39 -5.58 12.58
N VAL A 73 -2.16 -4.51 11.81
CA VAL A 73 -0.96 -3.67 11.90
C VAL A 73 -1.43 -2.27 12.33
N ASN A 74 -0.92 -1.80 13.47
CA ASN A 74 -1.34 -0.56 14.10
C ASN A 74 -0.42 0.61 13.70
N GLU A 75 -0.77 1.84 14.16
CA GLU A 75 0.07 3.01 13.93
C GLU A 75 1.51 2.74 14.32
N GLN A 76 2.46 3.22 13.50
CA GLN A 76 3.90 3.09 13.71
C GLN A 76 4.41 1.65 13.68
N GLU A 77 3.62 0.76 13.09
CA GLU A 77 4.02 -0.62 12.81
C GLU A 77 4.07 -0.84 11.31
N GLY A 78 4.89 -1.78 10.88
CA GLY A 78 5.03 -2.12 9.48
C GLY A 78 4.99 -3.62 9.22
N ILE A 79 4.79 -3.98 7.95
CA ILE A 79 4.78 -5.36 7.52
C ILE A 79 5.47 -5.51 6.17
N HIS A 80 6.29 -6.55 6.05
CA HIS A 80 7.00 -6.89 4.83
C HIS A 80 6.28 -8.02 4.10
N ILE A 81 6.08 -7.84 2.81
CA ILE A 81 5.44 -8.82 1.94
C ILE A 81 6.44 -9.23 0.88
N ASN A 82 6.75 -10.52 0.81
CA ASN A 82 7.66 -11.07 -0.18
C ASN A 82 6.99 -11.17 -1.55
N ALA A 83 7.81 -11.17 -2.59
CA ALA A 83 7.31 -11.47 -3.94
C ALA A 83 6.58 -12.82 -3.94
N GLY A 84 5.46 -12.89 -4.65
CA GLY A 84 4.65 -14.09 -4.78
C GLY A 84 3.65 -14.33 -3.67
N GLN A 85 3.73 -13.62 -2.54
CA GLN A 85 2.74 -13.79 -1.47
C GLN A 85 1.40 -13.16 -1.86
N LYS A 86 0.33 -13.94 -1.76
CA LYS A 86 -1.02 -13.46 -2.00
C LYS A 86 -1.45 -12.60 -0.82
N HIS A 87 -1.88 -11.37 -1.10
CA HIS A 87 -2.17 -10.42 -0.03
C HIS A 87 -3.21 -9.39 -0.42
N ARG A 88 -3.76 -8.74 0.59
CA ARG A 88 -4.54 -7.51 0.46
C ARG A 88 -4.57 -6.76 1.77
N ILE A 89 -4.79 -5.45 1.69
CA ILE A 89 -5.01 -4.58 2.84
C ILE A 89 -6.51 -4.28 2.96
N ILE A 90 -7.01 -4.27 4.18
CA ILE A 90 -8.42 -4.05 4.49
C ILE A 90 -8.52 -3.04 5.64
N ASN A 91 -9.43 -2.08 5.50
CA ASN A 91 -9.76 -1.16 6.59
C ASN A 91 -11.08 -1.58 7.24
N HIS A 92 -11.00 -2.38 8.30
CA HIS A 92 -12.18 -2.80 9.07
C HIS A 92 -12.65 -1.75 10.08
N THR A 93 -11.96 -0.61 10.18
CA THR A 93 -12.28 0.40 11.19
C THR A 93 -13.31 1.39 10.69
N GLY A 94 -13.85 2.22 11.59
CA GLY A 94 -14.79 3.27 11.25
C GLY A 94 -14.14 4.60 10.86
N SER A 95 -12.81 4.62 10.66
CA SER A 95 -12.05 5.82 10.30
C SER A 95 -11.11 5.51 9.15
N GLU A 96 -10.65 6.56 8.44
CA GLU A 96 -9.66 6.36 7.38
C GLU A 96 -8.31 5.93 7.96
N ILE A 97 -7.55 5.20 7.16
CA ILE A 97 -6.16 4.84 7.47
C ILE A 97 -5.24 5.48 6.45
N GLU A 98 -4.00 5.74 6.87
CA GLU A 98 -2.94 6.25 6.00
C GLU A 98 -1.68 5.44 6.22
N PHE A 99 -0.97 5.16 5.14
CA PHE A 99 0.25 4.35 5.21
C PHE A 99 1.23 4.71 4.10
N ILE A 100 2.50 4.39 4.34
CA ILE A 100 3.56 4.43 3.33
C ILE A 100 3.69 3.03 2.75
N LEU A 101 3.88 2.97 1.45
CA LEU A 101 4.08 1.74 0.69
C LEU A 101 5.34 1.87 -0.16
N ALA A 102 6.32 1.03 0.11
CA ALA A 102 7.53 0.92 -0.71
C ALA A 102 7.50 -0.40 -1.49
N SER A 103 7.85 -0.37 -2.75
CA SER A 103 7.92 -1.54 -3.62
C SER A 103 9.25 -1.58 -4.34
N GLN A 104 9.88 -2.74 -4.40
CA GLN A 104 11.19 -2.95 -5.03
C GLN A 104 11.19 -4.30 -5.75
N PRO A 105 11.30 -4.32 -7.11
CA PRO A 105 11.14 -3.18 -8.01
C PRO A 105 9.72 -2.61 -8.01
N SER A 106 9.46 -1.66 -8.90
CA SER A 106 8.11 -1.13 -9.09
C SER A 106 7.10 -2.24 -9.43
N THR A 107 5.85 -2.07 -8.99
CA THR A 107 4.76 -3.02 -9.30
C THR A 107 4.11 -2.78 -10.66
N VAL A 108 4.59 -1.82 -11.45
CA VAL A 108 4.06 -1.56 -12.79
C VAL A 108 4.17 -2.84 -13.64
N ASN A 109 3.03 -3.27 -14.21
CA ASN A 109 2.91 -4.51 -15.00
C ASN A 109 3.27 -5.78 -14.22
N ASP A 110 3.21 -5.73 -12.90
CA ASP A 110 3.58 -6.84 -12.02
C ASP A 110 2.51 -7.07 -10.95
N ARG A 111 1.25 -7.16 -11.37
CA ARG A 111 0.15 -7.47 -10.47
C ARG A 111 -0.73 -8.53 -11.08
N VAL A 112 -1.01 -9.59 -10.31
CA VAL A 112 -1.93 -10.66 -10.70
C VAL A 112 -3.06 -10.69 -9.68
N ASN A 113 -4.26 -10.31 -10.10
CA ASN A 113 -5.45 -10.40 -9.26
C ASN A 113 -5.96 -11.84 -9.24
N ILE A 114 -6.48 -12.22 -8.10
CA ILE A 114 -6.97 -13.59 -7.88
C ILE A 114 -8.48 -13.62 -7.91
#